data_94c3fde8c5e076dce7cb34fac4eca571
#
_entry.id   94c3fde8c5e076dce7cb34fac4eca571
#
_cell.length_a   1.000
_cell.length_b   1.000
_cell.length_c   1.000
_cell.angle_alpha   90.00
_cell.angle_beta   90.00
_cell.angle_gamma   90.00
#
_symmetry.space_group_name_H-M   'P 1'
#
loop_
_entity.id
_entity.type
_entity.pdbx_description
1 polymer ?
#
loop_
_entity_poly.entity_id
_entity_poly.type
_entity_poly.pdbx_seq_one_letter_code
_entity_poly.pdbx_strand_id
1 'polypeptide(L)'
;MLQVVDNSSRIDGPPQIVLNLAPAEREVALLVYELGACTAKQVEERLSKRVANATVRTMLRRLMNKGILSRRPAGQYKTFLYVPAITTEFVRQSAILHLAQQHFAGSLPRLAATLDDLLHLRSASAHSRVAVR
;
A
#
# COMPACT_ATOMS: atom_id res chain seq x y z
N MET A 1 -10.14 -12.52 8.47
CA MET A 1 -9.80 -12.33 8.39
C MET A 1 -9.49 -11.95 8.46
N LEU A 2 -9.46 -11.69 8.06
CA LEU A 2 -8.94 -11.31 7.87
C LEU A 2 -8.39 -10.94 8.25
N GLN A 3 -8.03 -10.85 8.28
CA GLN A 3 -7.33 -10.57 8.45
C GLN A 3 -6.76 -10.19 8.54
N VAL A 4 -6.67 -10.25 8.44
CA VAL A 4 -5.92 -10.05 8.40
C VAL A 4 -5.45 -9.69 8.55
N VAL A 5 -5.39 -9.63 8.51
CA VAL A 5 -4.76 -9.47 8.53
C VAL A 5 -4.23 -9.18 8.67
N ASP A 6 -3.96 -9.05 8.65
CA ASP A 6 -3.42 -8.98 8.61
C ASP A 6 -2.88 -8.96 8.36
N ASN A 7 -2.50 -9.01 8.05
CA ASN A 7 -1.94 -9.13 7.57
C ASN A 7 -1.80 -9.39 6.95
N SER A 8 -1.94 -9.54 6.47
CA SER A 8 -1.95 -9.75 5.69
C SER A 8 -1.90 -9.58 5.09
N SER A 9 -1.82 -9.28 5.03
CA SER A 9 -1.67 -9.01 4.39
C SER A 9 -0.82 -8.81 4.19
N ARG A 10 -0.25 -8.90 4.19
CA ARG A 10 0.65 -8.76 3.98
C ARG A 10 1.07 -9.01 3.17
N ILE A 11 1.02 -8.92 2.82
CA ILE A 11 1.16 -9.11 1.95
C ILE A 11 2.10 -9.21 1.36
N ASP A 12 2.29 -9.27 0.66
CA ASP A 12 3.23 -9.47 -0.18
C ASP A 12 3.89 -8.31 -0.69
N GLY A 13 4.72 -7.64 -0.05
CA GLY A 13 5.47 -6.52 -0.52
C GLY A 13 4.70 -5.21 -0.44
N PRO A 14 5.29 -4.11 -0.86
CA PRO A 14 4.69 -2.79 -0.74
C PRO A 14 3.55 -2.57 -1.72
N PRO A 15 2.64 -1.64 -1.40
CA PRO A 15 1.55 -1.32 -2.31
C PRO A 15 2.07 -0.80 -3.65
N GLN A 16 1.30 -1.05 -4.71
CA GLN A 16 1.68 -0.61 -6.05
C GLN A 16 1.89 0.90 -6.13
N ILE A 17 1.12 1.66 -5.35
CA ILE A 17 1.27 3.11 -5.37
C ILE A 17 2.68 3.54 -4.94
N VAL A 18 3.28 2.80 -4.01
CA VAL A 18 4.65 3.07 -3.58
C VAL A 18 5.63 2.71 -4.70
N LEU A 19 5.41 1.61 -5.37
CA LEU A 19 6.30 1.17 -6.43
C LEU A 19 6.29 2.10 -7.64
N ASN A 20 5.22 2.89 -7.80
CA ASN A 20 5.10 3.81 -8.91
C ASN A 20 5.72 5.18 -8.65
N LEU A 21 6.31 5.38 -7.49
CA LEU A 21 6.95 6.65 -7.17
C LEU A 21 8.26 6.84 -7.92
N ALA A 22 8.72 8.09 -8.01
CA ALA A 22 10.05 8.37 -8.53
C ALA A 22 11.08 7.63 -7.68
N PRO A 23 12.23 7.23 -8.26
CA PRO A 23 13.18 6.37 -7.55
C PRO A 23 13.61 6.86 -6.17
N ALA A 24 13.90 8.15 -6.01
CA ALA A 24 14.34 8.65 -4.72
C ALA A 24 13.22 8.60 -3.68
N GLU A 25 12.02 9.01 -4.07
CA GLU A 25 10.88 8.97 -3.16
C GLU A 25 10.50 7.53 -2.85
N ARG A 26 10.61 6.64 -3.84
CA ARG A 26 10.32 5.23 -3.63
C ARG A 26 11.25 4.62 -2.60
N GLU A 27 12.54 4.95 -2.69
CA GLU A 27 13.49 4.40 -1.72
C GLU A 27 13.15 4.84 -0.30
N VAL A 28 12.80 6.11 -0.11
CA VAL A 28 12.41 6.63 1.20
C VAL A 28 11.17 5.92 1.71
N ALA A 29 10.15 5.79 0.86
CA ALA A 29 8.91 5.13 1.25
C ALA A 29 9.14 3.67 1.62
N LEU A 30 9.95 2.97 0.83
CA LEU A 30 10.23 1.56 1.10
C LEU A 30 10.95 1.38 2.43
N LEU A 31 11.87 2.30 2.77
CA LEU A 31 12.56 2.23 4.06
C LEU A 31 11.57 2.36 5.21
N VAL A 32 10.63 3.30 5.11
CA VAL A 32 9.64 3.48 6.16
C VAL A 32 8.75 2.24 6.27
N TYR A 33 8.34 1.69 5.14
CA TYR A 33 7.48 0.50 5.16
C TYR A 33 8.24 -0.71 5.72
N GLU A 34 9.51 -0.83 5.40
CA GLU A 34 10.32 -1.92 5.91
C GLU A 34 10.54 -1.82 7.41
N LEU A 35 10.85 -0.60 7.90
CA LEU A 35 11.12 -0.39 9.32
C LEU A 35 9.86 -0.29 10.16
N GLY A 36 8.73 0.03 9.56
CA GLY A 36 7.47 0.18 10.26
C GLY A 36 7.30 1.53 10.92
N ALA A 37 8.36 2.09 11.45
CA ALA A 37 8.38 3.44 12.03
C ALA A 37 9.83 3.87 12.09
N CYS A 38 10.10 5.10 11.70
CA CYS A 38 11.47 5.60 11.74
C CYS A 38 11.52 7.12 11.73
N THR A 39 12.63 7.65 12.20
CA THR A 39 12.87 9.09 12.19
C THR A 39 13.48 9.49 10.86
N ALA A 40 13.47 10.79 10.57
CA ALA A 40 14.15 11.30 9.38
C ALA A 40 15.64 10.97 9.39
N LYS A 41 16.24 10.99 10.56
CA LYS A 41 17.67 10.67 10.69
C LYS A 41 17.92 9.21 10.31
N GLN A 42 17.06 8.30 10.75
CA GLN A 42 17.21 6.90 10.41
C GLN A 42 17.07 6.67 8.91
N VAL A 43 16.16 7.39 8.27
CA VAL A 43 16.02 7.32 6.81
C VAL A 43 17.30 7.82 6.16
N GLU A 44 17.79 8.96 6.61
CA GLU A 44 19.00 9.54 6.05
C GLU A 44 20.18 8.56 6.12
N GLU A 45 20.30 7.87 7.24
CA GLU A 45 21.42 6.95 7.47
C GLU A 45 21.34 5.70 6.61
N ARG A 46 20.15 5.34 6.14
CA ARG A 46 19.96 4.09 5.40
C ARG A 46 19.78 4.28 3.90
N LEU A 47 19.77 5.51 3.43
CA LEU A 47 19.64 5.74 2.01
C LEU A 47 20.90 5.27 1.27
N SER A 48 20.68 4.76 0.06
CA SER A 48 21.79 4.27 -0.76
C SER A 48 22.76 5.37 -1.14
N LYS A 49 22.28 6.61 -1.26
CA LYS A 49 23.11 7.75 -1.56
C LYS A 49 22.96 8.75 -0.43
N ARG A 50 24.08 9.36 -0.07
CA ARG A 50 24.05 10.39 0.95
C ARG A 50 23.35 11.62 0.40
N VAL A 51 22.33 12.09 1.09
CA VAL A 51 21.63 13.32 0.75
C VAL A 51 21.49 14.17 1.99
N ALA A 52 21.29 15.46 1.79
CA ALA A 52 21.16 16.39 2.89
C ALA A 52 19.89 16.11 3.68
N ASN A 53 19.93 16.37 4.97
CA ASN A 53 18.78 16.17 5.84
C ASN A 53 17.56 16.97 5.34
N ALA A 54 17.79 18.18 4.84
CA ALA A 54 16.70 19.00 4.29
C ALA A 54 16.02 18.30 3.12
N THR A 55 16.80 17.61 2.29
CA THR A 55 16.25 16.87 1.16
C THR A 55 15.40 15.70 1.64
N VAL A 56 15.90 14.97 2.64
CA VAL A 56 15.15 13.86 3.22
C VAL A 56 13.81 14.35 3.76
N ARG A 57 13.83 15.46 4.50
CA ARG A 57 12.60 16.01 5.07
C ARG A 57 11.63 16.46 4.00
N THR A 58 12.14 17.02 2.90
CA THR A 58 11.29 17.41 1.78
C THR A 58 10.62 16.19 1.15
N MET A 59 11.37 15.12 0.96
CA MET A 59 10.81 13.90 0.40
C MET A 59 9.77 13.29 1.33
N LEU A 60 10.03 13.28 2.63
CA LEU A 60 9.06 12.77 3.61
C LEU A 60 7.78 13.59 3.59
N ARG A 61 7.90 14.93 3.47
CA ARG A 61 6.74 15.79 3.41
C ARG A 61 5.92 15.50 2.14
N ARG A 62 6.59 15.32 1.03
CA ARG A 62 5.89 14.99 -0.22
C ARG A 62 5.14 13.67 -0.10
N LEU A 63 5.76 12.68 0.54
CA LEU A 63 5.10 11.39 0.73
C LEU A 63 3.90 11.51 1.66
N MET A 64 3.98 12.37 2.68
CA MET A 64 2.82 12.63 3.53
C MET A 64 1.71 13.31 2.74
N ASN A 65 2.07 14.26 1.89
CA ASN A 65 1.08 14.98 1.07
C ASN A 65 0.39 14.04 0.09
N LYS A 66 1.09 13.00 -0.33
CA LYS A 66 0.51 12.00 -1.24
C LYS A 66 -0.27 10.92 -0.49
N GLY A 67 -0.31 10.99 0.83
CA GLY A 67 -1.05 10.02 1.63
C GLY A 67 -0.36 8.69 1.80
N ILE A 68 0.92 8.61 1.47
CA ILE A 68 1.69 7.37 1.55
C ILE A 68 2.26 7.16 2.95
N LEU A 69 2.65 8.25 3.60
CA LEU A 69 3.19 8.22 4.95
C LEU A 69 2.39 9.15 5.85
N SER A 70 2.46 8.89 7.15
CA SER A 70 2.00 9.84 8.14
C SER A 70 3.10 9.95 9.20
N ARG A 71 2.91 10.83 10.16
CA ARG A 71 3.91 10.97 11.22
C ARG A 71 3.22 11.21 12.54
N ARG A 72 3.94 10.90 13.61
CA ARG A 72 3.47 11.15 14.96
C ARG A 72 4.64 11.62 15.81
N PRO A 73 4.37 12.33 16.90
CA PRO A 73 5.46 12.74 17.79
C PRO A 73 6.19 11.54 18.35
N ALA A 74 7.49 11.68 18.52
CA ALA A 74 8.32 10.60 19.05
C ALA A 74 9.11 11.10 20.23
N GLY A 75 8.53 11.10 21.41
CA GLY A 75 9.25 11.49 22.61
C GLY A 75 9.09 12.96 22.94
N GLN A 76 10.01 13.47 23.74
CA GLN A 76 9.89 14.79 24.33
C GLN A 76 10.38 15.92 23.45
N TYR A 77 11.23 15.62 22.50
CA TYR A 77 11.79 16.64 21.64
C TYR A 77 11.01 16.71 20.33
N LYS A 78 11.23 17.71 19.54
CA LYS A 78 10.51 17.90 18.29
C LYS A 78 10.96 16.89 17.24
N THR A 79 10.84 15.63 17.58
CA THR A 79 11.20 14.53 16.70
C THR A 79 9.92 13.83 16.29
N PHE A 80 9.86 13.39 15.05
CA PHE A 80 8.71 12.67 14.54
C PHE A 80 9.09 11.28 14.09
N LEU A 81 8.17 10.35 14.30
CA LEU A 81 8.26 9.02 13.69
C LEU A 81 7.38 9.01 12.45
N TYR A 82 7.97 8.61 11.36
CA TYR A 82 7.24 8.45 10.11
C TYR A 82 6.81 7.00 9.99
N VAL A 83 5.55 6.79 9.63
CA VAL A 83 4.95 5.45 9.59
C VAL A 83 4.17 5.31 8.30
N PRO A 84 3.96 4.07 7.84
CA PRO A 84 3.09 3.85 6.68
C PRO A 84 1.69 4.37 6.96
N ALA A 85 1.12 5.09 6.01
CA ALA A 85 -0.24 5.62 6.14
C ALA A 85 -1.25 4.84 5.32
N ILE A 86 -0.78 3.96 4.44
CA ILE A 86 -1.68 3.22 3.56
C ILE A 86 -2.29 2.06 4.33
N THR A 87 -3.58 2.12 4.52
CA THR A 87 -4.30 1.09 5.27
C THR A 87 -4.59 -0.11 4.38
N THR A 88 -4.95 -1.22 5.01
CA THR A 88 -5.39 -2.41 4.28
C THR A 88 -6.56 -2.07 3.37
N GLU A 89 -7.48 -1.25 3.87
CA GLU A 89 -8.62 -0.82 3.08
C GLU A 89 -8.19 -0.06 1.83
N PHE A 90 -7.25 0.85 1.99
CA PHE A 90 -6.75 1.62 0.84
C PHE A 90 -6.08 0.71 -0.18
N VAL A 91 -5.31 -0.27 0.29
CA VAL A 91 -4.65 -1.23 -0.59
C VAL A 91 -5.68 -2.02 -1.39
N ARG A 92 -6.73 -2.48 -0.70
CA ARG A 92 -7.80 -3.23 -1.37
C ARG A 92 -8.51 -2.38 -2.41
N GLN A 93 -8.86 -1.16 -2.07
CA GLN A 93 -9.52 -0.26 -3.00
C GLN A 93 -8.66 0.04 -4.20
N SER A 94 -7.37 0.30 -3.96
CA SER A 94 -6.43 0.58 -5.05
C SER A 94 -6.30 -0.61 -5.99
N ALA A 95 -6.26 -1.82 -5.43
CA ALA A 95 -6.14 -3.03 -6.23
C ALA A 95 -7.38 -3.22 -7.10
N ILE A 96 -8.55 -2.96 -6.56
CA ILE A 96 -9.80 -3.08 -7.30
C ILE A 96 -9.86 -2.06 -8.44
N LEU A 97 -9.48 -0.81 -8.16
CA LEU A 97 -9.45 0.22 -9.19
C LEU A 97 -8.46 -0.14 -10.30
N HIS A 98 -7.31 -0.66 -9.92
CA HIS A 98 -6.30 -1.06 -10.89
C HIS A 98 -6.82 -2.21 -11.77
N LEU A 99 -7.47 -3.19 -11.15
CA LEU A 99 -8.04 -4.32 -11.88
C LEU A 99 -9.11 -3.83 -12.86
N ALA A 100 -9.98 -2.92 -12.42
CA ALA A 100 -11.00 -2.36 -13.29
C ALA A 100 -10.36 -1.66 -14.48
N GLN A 101 -9.29 -0.92 -14.24
CA GLN A 101 -8.62 -0.20 -15.31
C GLN A 101 -8.01 -1.15 -16.31
N GLN A 102 -7.41 -2.24 -15.84
CA GLN A 102 -6.74 -3.18 -16.74
C GLN A 102 -7.67 -4.07 -17.53
N HIS A 103 -8.77 -4.48 -16.96
CA HIS A 103 -9.61 -5.51 -17.56
C HIS A 103 -11.06 -5.14 -17.80
N PHE A 104 -11.49 -4.00 -17.28
CA PHE A 104 -12.91 -3.59 -17.40
C PHE A 104 -13.04 -2.15 -17.90
N ALA A 105 -12.02 -1.66 -18.59
CA ALA A 105 -12.01 -0.29 -19.14
C ALA A 105 -12.35 0.76 -18.09
N GLY A 106 -11.93 0.53 -16.83
CA GLY A 106 -12.20 1.45 -15.74
C GLY A 106 -13.60 1.36 -15.16
N SER A 107 -14.40 0.39 -15.59
CA SER A 107 -15.79 0.30 -15.16
C SER A 107 -15.96 -0.58 -13.93
N LEU A 108 -16.22 0.04 -12.79
CA LEU A 108 -16.50 -0.70 -11.57
C LEU A 108 -17.81 -1.50 -11.68
N PRO A 109 -18.89 -0.97 -12.33
CA PRO A 109 -20.08 -1.79 -12.50
C PRO A 109 -19.83 -3.08 -13.27
N ARG A 110 -18.97 -3.05 -14.29
CA ARG A 110 -18.64 -4.26 -15.03
C ARG A 110 -17.86 -5.24 -14.17
N LEU A 111 -16.91 -4.72 -13.39
CA LEU A 111 -16.16 -5.56 -12.49
C LEU A 111 -17.09 -6.21 -11.46
N ALA A 112 -18.02 -5.42 -10.91
CA ALA A 112 -18.97 -5.93 -9.93
C ALA A 112 -19.86 -7.01 -10.54
N ALA A 113 -20.29 -6.83 -11.79
CA ALA A 113 -21.11 -7.84 -12.47
C ALA A 113 -20.35 -9.15 -12.62
N THR A 114 -19.07 -9.07 -12.98
CA THR A 114 -18.26 -10.27 -13.12
C THR A 114 -18.07 -10.97 -11.78
N LEU A 115 -17.87 -10.21 -10.71
CA LEU A 115 -17.76 -10.80 -9.38
C LEU A 115 -19.07 -11.49 -8.99
N ASP A 116 -20.20 -10.88 -9.31
CA ASP A 116 -21.49 -11.46 -9.01
C ASP A 116 -21.68 -12.76 -9.75
N ASP A 117 -21.31 -12.79 -11.04
CA ASP A 117 -21.36 -14.00 -11.84
C ASP A 117 -20.51 -15.11 -11.23
N LEU A 118 -19.30 -14.76 -10.80
CA LEU A 118 -18.39 -15.74 -10.19
C LEU A 118 -18.97 -16.28 -8.88
N LEU A 119 -19.61 -15.43 -8.11
CA LEU A 119 -20.24 -15.88 -6.88
C LEU A 119 -21.34 -16.89 -7.17
N HIS A 120 -22.14 -16.64 -8.20
CA HIS A 120 -23.20 -17.57 -8.61
C HIS A 120 -22.62 -18.89 -9.12
N LEU A 121 -21.56 -18.83 -9.91
CA LEU A 121 -20.91 -20.02 -10.40
C LEU A 121 -20.35 -20.87 -9.27
N ARG A 122 -19.73 -20.24 -8.29
CA ARG A 122 -19.16 -20.96 -7.17
C ARG A 122 -20.24 -21.61 -6.32
N SER A 123 -21.35 -20.92 -6.17
CA SER A 123 -22.48 -21.46 -5.43
C SER A 123 -23.04 -22.70 -6.13
N ALA A 124 -23.20 -22.62 -7.45
CA ALA A 124 -23.68 -23.75 -8.24
C ALA A 124 -22.71 -24.92 -8.18
N SER A 125 -21.42 -24.63 -8.29
CA SER A 125 -20.40 -25.65 -8.20
C SER A 125 -20.40 -26.35 -6.85
N ALA A 126 -20.58 -25.59 -5.79
CA ALA A 126 -20.62 -26.18 -4.45
C ALA A 126 -21.77 -27.16 -4.32
N HIS A 127 -22.87 -26.90 -5.01
CA HIS A 127 -24.02 -27.82 -4.97
C HIS A 127 -23.81 -29.01 -5.87
N SER A 128 -23.36 -28.79 -7.06
CA SER A 128 -23.22 -29.88 -8.01
C SER A 128 -21.95 -30.66 -7.81
N ARG A 129 -21.05 -30.11 -7.28
CA ARG A 129 -19.83 -30.71 -7.10
C ARG A 129 -19.06 -30.94 -8.22
N VAL A 130 -19.19 -30.63 -9.05
CA VAL A 130 -18.61 -30.93 -10.14
C VAL A 130 -17.83 -30.07 -10.58
N ALA A 131 -17.65 -29.70 -10.72
CA ALA A 131 -17.02 -28.97 -11.16
C ALA A 131 -16.16 -28.53 -11.22
N VAL A 132 -15.73 -28.30 -11.31
CA VAL A 132 -14.93 -27.77 -11.38
C VAL A 132 -13.92 -27.87 -11.50
N ARG A 133 -13.61 -27.92 -11.72
CA ARG A 133 -12.54 -27.89 -11.95
C ARG A 133 -12.23 -27.89 -12.32
#